data_01b30192d42df8f2e5a65fbb6ec47124
#
_entry.id   01b30192d42df8f2e5a65fbb6ec47124
#
_cell.length_a   1.000
_cell.length_b   1.000
_cell.length_c   1.000
_cell.angle_alpha   90.00
_cell.angle_beta   90.00
_cell.angle_gamma   90.00
#
_symmetry.space_group_name_H-M   'P 1'
#
loop_
_entity.id
_entity.type
_entity.pdbx_description
1 polymer ?
#
loop_
_entity_poly.entity_id
_entity_poly.type
_entity_poly.pdbx_seq_one_letter_code
_entity_poly.pdbx_strand_id
1 'polypeptide(L)'
;MLSHFKEKYHLDKVSANYLRSNKSYIKLYRNKVVEVIFSKEDIDTLDDLLPFADTLKKIAFRNCNLSDLNSLKFFKQLTRLGFRNCHFSNTGIFENFPNFPNLKGLGIDGREITHFNIFSNSIKSLSITETSVTTLANVNIPNLKDLSMTRNPIKAIDTSFPKLKELYITAGNFDLYSLKNTPNLRDLYAYSCTKNQSFDGVAACTKLKLLQLYGEPFTNFLPFVKLNSLAYLDLQESEIESLEGLEQMHNLKVLELFGNPIEKIDSIKPIRHLKKFGIEKYKMSPSIRGHMTRNGIIYCWI
;
A
#
# COMPACT_ATOMS: atom_id res chain seq x y z
N MET A 1 -10.22 2.59 38.06
CA MET A 1 -9.97 3.16 36.71
C MET A 1 -9.75 2.06 35.66
N LEU A 2 -8.64 1.34 35.63
CA LEU A 2 -8.37 0.29 34.62
C LEU A 2 -9.39 -0.86 34.64
N SER A 3 -9.89 -1.28 35.80
CA SER A 3 -10.92 -2.30 35.91
C SER A 3 -12.24 -1.86 35.30
N HIS A 4 -12.70 -0.67 35.62
CA HIS A 4 -13.92 -0.07 35.06
C HIS A 4 -13.81 0.10 33.54
N PHE A 5 -12.68 0.59 33.03
CA PHE A 5 -12.42 0.71 31.59
C PHE A 5 -12.46 -0.64 30.87
N LYS A 6 -11.90 -1.69 31.47
CA LYS A 6 -11.96 -3.05 30.92
C LYS A 6 -13.37 -3.61 30.87
N GLU A 7 -14.15 -3.37 31.91
CA GLU A 7 -15.52 -3.82 32.01
C GLU A 7 -16.40 -3.14 30.96
N LYS A 8 -16.31 -1.80 30.85
CA LYS A 8 -17.07 -1.00 29.91
C LYS A 8 -16.88 -1.43 28.44
N TYR A 9 -15.66 -1.77 28.03
CA TYR A 9 -15.31 -2.13 26.65
C TYR A 9 -15.00 -3.62 26.46
N HIS A 10 -15.39 -4.46 27.40
CA HIS A 10 -15.15 -5.92 27.37
C HIS A 10 -13.72 -6.31 27.02
N LEU A 11 -12.74 -5.55 27.53
CA LEU A 11 -11.34 -5.66 27.15
C LEU A 11 -10.64 -6.84 27.82
N ASP A 12 -10.12 -7.75 27.03
CA ASP A 12 -9.24 -8.81 27.50
C ASP A 12 -7.80 -8.28 27.75
N LYS A 13 -7.18 -8.71 28.84
CA LYS A 13 -5.74 -8.50 29.05
C LYS A 13 -4.98 -9.51 28.20
N VAL A 14 -4.21 -9.06 27.22
CA VAL A 14 -3.57 -9.94 26.25
C VAL A 14 -2.06 -9.98 26.44
N SER A 15 -1.49 -11.20 26.41
CA SER A 15 -0.07 -11.44 26.24
C SER A 15 0.36 -11.24 24.77
N ALA A 16 1.67 -11.12 24.51
CA ALA A 16 2.25 -10.73 23.21
C ALA A 16 1.78 -11.52 21.96
N ASN A 17 1.16 -12.69 22.12
CA ASN A 17 0.82 -13.59 21.01
C ASN A 17 -0.63 -13.48 20.48
N TYR A 18 -1.42 -12.54 20.96
CA TYR A 18 -2.88 -12.46 20.67
C TYR A 18 -3.24 -11.52 19.50
N LEU A 19 -2.40 -11.43 18.47
CA LEU A 19 -2.52 -10.45 17.39
C LEU A 19 -3.68 -10.69 16.40
N ARG A 20 -4.48 -11.77 16.54
CA ARG A 20 -5.52 -12.15 15.56
C ARG A 20 -6.94 -12.22 16.10
N SER A 21 -7.22 -11.75 17.32
CA SER A 21 -8.59 -11.78 17.83
C SER A 21 -9.45 -10.66 17.22
N ASN A 22 -10.69 -10.98 16.84
CA ASN A 22 -11.73 -9.99 16.49
C ASN A 22 -12.35 -9.35 17.75
N LYS A 23 -11.66 -9.37 18.89
CA LYS A 23 -12.10 -8.81 20.16
C LYS A 23 -11.35 -7.55 20.50
N SER A 24 -11.96 -6.70 21.30
CA SER A 24 -11.32 -5.57 21.93
C SER A 24 -10.29 -6.04 22.96
N TYR A 25 -9.14 -5.37 23.04
CA TYR A 25 -8.12 -5.72 24.02
C TYR A 25 -7.22 -4.55 24.43
N ILE A 26 -6.55 -4.72 25.56
CA ILE A 26 -5.46 -3.85 26.02
C ILE A 26 -4.17 -4.62 26.15
N LYS A 27 -3.06 -3.94 25.87
CA LYS A 27 -1.72 -4.45 26.12
C LYS A 27 -1.02 -3.61 27.18
N LEU A 28 -0.43 -4.29 28.15
CA LEU A 28 0.35 -3.67 29.21
C LEU A 28 1.84 -3.91 28.97
N TYR A 29 2.64 -2.89 29.27
CA TYR A 29 4.09 -3.00 29.39
C TYR A 29 4.53 -2.36 30.70
N ARG A 30 5.19 -3.12 31.60
CA ARG A 30 5.56 -2.68 32.96
C ARG A 30 4.37 -2.05 33.70
N ASN A 31 3.23 -2.72 33.68
CA ASN A 31 1.95 -2.30 34.27
C ASN A 31 1.34 -0.98 33.72
N LYS A 32 1.86 -0.44 32.60
CA LYS A 32 1.32 0.72 31.92
C LYS A 32 0.54 0.29 30.66
N VAL A 33 -0.59 0.91 30.39
CA VAL A 33 -1.35 0.68 29.14
C VAL A 33 -0.57 1.30 27.98
N VAL A 34 -0.14 0.49 27.02
CA VAL A 34 0.63 0.94 25.85
C VAL A 34 -0.08 0.73 24.52
N GLU A 35 -1.09 -0.12 24.49
CA GLU A 35 -1.89 -0.38 23.27
C GLU A 35 -3.34 -0.66 23.67
N VAL A 36 -4.28 -0.08 22.90
CA VAL A 36 -5.70 -0.37 22.98
C VAL A 36 -6.21 -0.65 21.57
N ILE A 37 -6.93 -1.74 21.41
CA ILE A 37 -7.66 -2.09 20.21
C ILE A 37 -9.13 -2.23 20.56
N PHE A 38 -9.97 -1.48 19.91
CA PHE A 38 -11.42 -1.62 19.95
C PHE A 38 -11.90 -2.44 18.76
N SER A 39 -12.86 -3.31 18.95
CA SER A 39 -13.43 -4.12 17.89
C SER A 39 -14.93 -4.32 18.09
N LYS A 40 -15.73 -3.85 17.12
CA LYS A 40 -17.19 -3.91 17.16
C LYS A 40 -17.80 -3.15 18.35
N GLU A 41 -17.25 -1.99 18.64
CA GLU A 41 -17.68 -1.12 19.75
C GLU A 41 -18.31 0.17 19.21
N ASP A 42 -19.24 0.70 19.96
CA ASP A 42 -19.74 2.06 19.82
C ASP A 42 -18.91 2.98 20.74
N ILE A 43 -18.18 3.91 20.15
CA ILE A 43 -17.25 4.79 20.87
C ILE A 43 -17.75 6.24 20.75
N ASP A 44 -18.43 6.70 21.77
CA ASP A 44 -18.95 8.06 21.83
C ASP A 44 -17.84 9.10 22.04
N THR A 45 -16.86 8.78 22.90
CA THR A 45 -15.71 9.64 23.21
C THR A 45 -14.49 8.78 23.58
N LEU A 46 -13.29 9.37 23.50
CA LEU A 46 -12.05 8.76 23.96
C LEU A 46 -11.58 9.25 25.34
N ASP A 47 -12.44 9.96 26.08
CA ASP A 47 -12.08 10.57 27.37
C ASP A 47 -11.66 9.52 28.41
N ASP A 48 -12.25 8.34 28.37
CA ASP A 48 -11.86 7.21 29.21
C ASP A 48 -10.40 6.74 29.01
N LEU A 49 -9.78 7.09 27.88
CA LEU A 49 -8.37 6.81 27.60
C LEU A 49 -7.41 7.87 28.12
N LEU A 50 -7.89 9.09 28.45
CA LEU A 50 -7.04 10.19 28.89
C LEU A 50 -6.06 9.84 30.04
N PRO A 51 -6.46 9.01 31.02
CA PRO A 51 -5.53 8.57 32.08
C PRO A 51 -4.29 7.80 31.57
N PHE A 52 -4.32 7.34 30.33
CA PHE A 52 -3.23 6.60 29.70
C PHE A 52 -2.50 7.41 28.64
N ALA A 53 -2.79 8.69 28.46
CA ALA A 53 -2.28 9.54 27.38
C ALA A 53 -0.74 9.55 27.31
N ASP A 54 -0.05 9.56 28.44
CA ASP A 54 1.42 9.59 28.52
C ASP A 54 2.10 8.25 28.22
N THR A 55 1.34 7.16 28.16
CA THR A 55 1.90 5.81 27.95
C THR A 55 1.41 5.11 26.73
N LEU A 56 0.26 5.56 26.19
CA LEU A 56 -0.41 4.92 25.07
C LEU A 56 0.32 5.18 23.74
N LYS A 57 0.82 4.12 23.13
CA LYS A 57 1.61 4.16 21.90
C LYS A 57 0.82 3.73 20.67
N LYS A 58 -0.26 2.97 20.85
CA LYS A 58 -1.08 2.49 19.76
C LYS A 58 -2.56 2.50 20.13
N ILE A 59 -3.36 3.07 19.26
CA ILE A 59 -4.81 2.95 19.25
C ILE A 59 -5.23 2.41 17.89
N ALA A 60 -6.14 1.44 17.88
CA ALA A 60 -6.80 1.01 16.66
C ALA A 60 -8.26 0.68 16.90
N PHE A 61 -9.06 0.98 15.89
CA PHE A 61 -10.49 0.72 15.82
C PHE A 61 -10.78 -0.24 14.67
N ARG A 62 -11.63 -1.23 14.90
CA ARG A 62 -12.03 -2.23 13.89
C ARG A 62 -13.53 -2.45 13.94
N ASN A 63 -14.22 -2.19 12.83
CA ASN A 63 -15.67 -2.32 12.75
C ASN A 63 -16.39 -1.55 13.88
N CYS A 64 -15.92 -0.35 14.21
CA CYS A 64 -16.45 0.47 15.29
C CYS A 64 -17.31 1.61 14.73
N ASN A 65 -18.30 2.05 15.52
CA ASN A 65 -18.99 3.31 15.30
C ASN A 65 -18.32 4.39 16.15
N LEU A 66 -17.89 5.49 15.53
CA LEU A 66 -17.06 6.50 16.17
C LEU A 66 -17.75 7.86 16.08
N SER A 67 -17.96 8.51 17.23
CA SER A 67 -18.66 9.79 17.30
C SER A 67 -17.69 10.94 17.57
N ASP A 68 -17.12 11.06 18.75
CA ASP A 68 -16.19 12.13 19.11
C ASP A 68 -14.75 11.62 19.28
N LEU A 69 -13.87 12.07 18.40
CA LEU A 69 -12.44 11.76 18.41
C LEU A 69 -11.57 12.95 18.87
N ASN A 70 -12.17 14.04 19.38
CA ASN A 70 -11.44 15.27 19.74
C ASN A 70 -10.34 15.02 20.79
N SER A 71 -10.53 14.06 21.68
CA SER A 71 -9.54 13.70 22.69
C SER A 71 -8.28 13.06 22.12
N LEU A 72 -8.26 12.63 20.83
CA LEU A 72 -7.04 12.11 20.17
C LEU A 72 -5.87 13.10 20.28
N LYS A 73 -6.14 14.41 20.25
CA LYS A 73 -5.10 15.45 20.36
C LYS A 73 -4.22 15.36 21.62
N PHE A 74 -4.67 14.67 22.65
CA PHE A 74 -3.93 14.54 23.93
C PHE A 74 -2.95 13.36 23.93
N PHE A 75 -3.08 12.37 23.03
CA PHE A 75 -2.25 11.16 22.99
C PHE A 75 -0.93 11.39 22.22
N LYS A 76 -0.07 12.27 22.73
CA LYS A 76 1.19 12.67 22.07
C LYS A 76 2.22 11.56 21.94
N GLN A 77 2.07 10.46 22.68
CA GLN A 77 2.97 9.30 22.64
C GLN A 77 2.60 8.29 21.56
N LEU A 78 1.51 8.51 20.81
CA LEU A 78 1.09 7.60 19.76
C LEU A 78 2.16 7.45 18.67
N THR A 79 2.48 6.19 18.38
CA THR A 79 3.34 5.78 17.29
C THR A 79 2.55 5.14 16.16
N ARG A 80 1.34 4.62 16.45
CA ARG A 80 0.41 4.06 15.48
C ARG A 80 -1.03 4.43 15.82
N LEU A 81 -1.77 4.88 14.82
CA LEU A 81 -3.21 5.13 14.88
C LEU A 81 -3.85 4.48 13.65
N GLY A 82 -4.93 3.73 13.86
CA GLY A 82 -5.59 3.05 12.75
C GLY A 82 -7.09 2.94 12.93
N PHE A 83 -7.79 3.14 11.83
CA PHE A 83 -9.22 2.92 11.67
C PHE A 83 -9.38 1.86 10.58
N ARG A 84 -10.18 0.84 10.81
CA ARG A 84 -10.47 -0.20 9.84
C ARG A 84 -11.95 -0.56 9.84
N ASN A 85 -12.58 -0.33 8.70
CA ASN A 85 -14.01 -0.59 8.51
C ASN A 85 -14.84 0.07 9.63
N CYS A 86 -14.55 1.36 9.90
CA CYS A 86 -15.24 2.15 10.91
C CYS A 86 -16.27 3.06 10.26
N HIS A 87 -17.34 3.32 10.98
CA HIS A 87 -18.32 4.33 10.65
C HIS A 87 -18.08 5.57 11.50
N PHE A 88 -18.09 6.75 10.87
CA PHE A 88 -17.86 8.03 11.53
C PHE A 88 -19.11 8.89 11.47
N SER A 89 -19.71 9.19 12.61
CA SER A 89 -20.77 10.21 12.68
C SER A 89 -20.21 11.64 12.65
N ASN A 90 -18.91 11.81 12.92
CA ASN A 90 -18.22 13.09 12.80
C ASN A 90 -16.80 12.88 12.23
N THR A 91 -16.53 13.50 11.07
CA THR A 91 -15.22 13.41 10.37
C THR A 91 -14.33 14.63 10.58
N GLY A 92 -14.76 15.64 11.36
CA GLY A 92 -14.04 16.89 11.57
C GLY A 92 -12.60 16.74 12.07
N ILE A 93 -12.27 15.63 12.74
CA ILE A 93 -10.90 15.30 13.16
C ILE A 93 -9.94 15.18 11.96
N PHE A 94 -10.42 14.73 10.80
CA PHE A 94 -9.59 14.57 9.60
C PHE A 94 -9.38 15.90 8.87
N GLU A 95 -10.27 16.87 9.03
CA GLU A 95 -10.10 18.23 8.50
C GLU A 95 -9.04 19.02 9.27
N ASN A 96 -8.89 18.73 10.57
CA ASN A 96 -7.93 19.36 11.48
C ASN A 96 -7.12 18.30 12.21
N PHE A 97 -6.43 17.43 11.45
CA PHE A 97 -5.73 16.29 12.02
C PHE A 97 -4.68 16.72 13.04
N PRO A 98 -4.73 16.21 14.30
CA PRO A 98 -3.85 16.64 15.35
C PRO A 98 -2.38 16.35 15.04
N ASN A 99 -1.49 17.23 15.52
CA ASN A 99 -0.06 16.96 15.47
C ASN A 99 0.30 15.88 16.50
N PHE A 100 0.80 14.75 15.98
CA PHE A 100 1.33 13.63 16.74
C PHE A 100 2.84 13.50 16.48
N PRO A 101 3.70 14.02 17.37
CA PRO A 101 5.15 14.12 17.11
C PRO A 101 5.84 12.75 16.96
N ASN A 102 5.23 11.69 17.48
CA ASN A 102 5.78 10.34 17.48
C ASN A 102 5.09 9.38 16.50
N LEU A 103 4.02 9.80 15.81
CA LEU A 103 3.23 8.94 14.96
C LEU A 103 4.03 8.50 13.72
N LYS A 104 4.24 7.21 13.56
CA LYS A 104 4.97 6.60 12.44
C LYS A 104 4.04 5.96 11.41
N GLY A 105 2.90 5.46 11.86
CA GLY A 105 1.93 4.81 11.00
C GLY A 105 0.51 5.31 11.25
N LEU A 106 -0.18 5.66 10.16
CA LEU A 106 -1.58 6.08 10.16
C LEU A 106 -2.35 5.26 9.14
N GLY A 107 -3.43 4.61 9.58
CA GLY A 107 -4.40 3.94 8.72
C GLY A 107 -5.76 4.60 8.81
N ILE A 108 -6.34 4.96 7.69
CA ILE A 108 -7.64 5.62 7.58
C ILE A 108 -8.52 4.79 6.66
N ASP A 109 -9.70 4.40 7.15
CA ASP A 109 -10.69 3.61 6.41
C ASP A 109 -12.09 4.05 6.85
N GLY A 110 -12.88 4.56 5.91
CA GLY A 110 -14.24 5.03 6.14
C GLY A 110 -14.76 5.90 5.00
N ARG A 111 -15.90 5.52 4.44
CA ARG A 111 -16.50 6.20 3.27
C ARG A 111 -17.04 7.58 3.57
N GLU A 112 -17.32 7.89 4.82
CA GLU A 112 -17.77 9.20 5.28
C GLU A 112 -16.66 10.24 5.22
N ILE A 113 -15.39 9.82 5.14
CA ILE A 113 -14.25 10.72 5.09
C ILE A 113 -14.08 11.23 3.65
N THR A 114 -14.40 12.49 3.44
CA THR A 114 -14.33 13.16 2.14
C THR A 114 -13.10 14.05 1.98
N HIS A 115 -12.52 14.50 3.09
CA HIS A 115 -11.37 15.39 3.13
C HIS A 115 -10.44 15.03 4.29
N PHE A 116 -9.15 15.31 4.13
CA PHE A 116 -8.24 15.38 5.26
C PHE A 116 -7.09 16.36 5.02
N ASN A 117 -6.71 17.03 6.10
CA ASN A 117 -5.56 17.92 6.17
C ASN A 117 -4.55 17.31 7.12
N ILE A 118 -3.49 16.73 6.60
CA ILE A 118 -2.48 16.03 7.40
C ILE A 118 -1.12 16.68 7.19
N PHE A 119 -0.58 17.28 8.25
CA PHE A 119 0.76 17.86 8.28
C PHE A 119 1.59 17.10 9.31
N SER A 120 2.59 16.34 8.87
CA SER A 120 3.40 15.54 9.78
C SER A 120 4.80 15.25 9.28
N ASN A 121 5.79 15.60 10.10
CA ASN A 121 7.18 15.21 9.88
C ASN A 121 7.52 13.81 10.44
N SER A 122 6.61 13.21 11.20
CA SER A 122 6.87 11.95 11.91
C SER A 122 6.33 10.73 11.18
N ILE A 123 5.22 10.84 10.42
CA ILE A 123 4.58 9.73 9.72
C ILE A 123 5.52 9.20 8.62
N LYS A 124 5.62 7.88 8.55
CA LYS A 124 6.42 7.15 7.56
C LYS A 124 5.58 6.21 6.71
N SER A 125 4.44 5.76 7.23
CA SER A 125 3.51 4.87 6.54
C SER A 125 2.10 5.42 6.65
N LEU A 126 1.42 5.57 5.52
CA LEU A 126 0.04 6.02 5.41
C LEU A 126 -0.77 5.01 4.59
N SER A 127 -1.88 4.54 5.15
CA SER A 127 -2.85 3.73 4.43
C SER A 127 -4.19 4.45 4.37
N ILE A 128 -4.75 4.58 3.18
CA ILE A 128 -6.05 5.19 2.90
C ILE A 128 -6.90 4.13 2.19
N THR A 129 -7.98 3.71 2.81
CA THR A 129 -8.80 2.60 2.32
C THR A 129 -10.27 3.00 2.31
N GLU A 130 -10.96 2.73 1.22
CA GLU A 130 -12.41 2.93 1.10
C GLU A 130 -12.93 4.28 1.61
N THR A 131 -12.17 5.37 1.37
CA THR A 131 -12.61 6.75 1.66
C THR A 131 -13.25 7.39 0.44
N SER A 132 -13.93 8.52 0.64
CA SER A 132 -14.44 9.36 -0.44
C SER A 132 -13.51 10.53 -0.79
N VAL A 133 -12.26 10.47 -0.34
CA VAL A 133 -11.23 11.49 -0.63
C VAL A 133 -10.80 11.42 -2.09
N THR A 134 -10.76 12.57 -2.77
CA THR A 134 -10.44 12.69 -4.20
C THR A 134 -9.05 13.26 -4.48
N THR A 135 -8.39 13.87 -3.49
CA THR A 135 -7.13 14.62 -3.63
C THR A 135 -6.23 14.42 -2.42
N LEU A 136 -4.92 14.45 -2.62
CA LEU A 136 -3.89 14.47 -1.58
C LEU A 136 -3.25 15.85 -1.40
N ALA A 137 -3.77 16.90 -2.05
CA ALA A 137 -3.19 18.24 -2.06
C ALA A 137 -2.94 18.82 -0.65
N ASN A 138 -3.78 18.46 0.32
CA ASN A 138 -3.65 18.87 1.72
C ASN A 138 -2.90 17.87 2.60
N VAL A 139 -2.15 16.94 2.00
CA VAL A 139 -1.34 15.96 2.71
C VAL A 139 0.13 16.34 2.59
N ASN A 140 0.70 16.89 3.64
CA ASN A 140 2.13 17.24 3.71
C ASN A 140 2.85 16.32 4.70
N ILE A 141 3.45 15.26 4.17
CA ILE A 141 4.19 14.24 4.92
C ILE A 141 5.55 14.00 4.23
N PRO A 142 6.52 14.91 4.37
CA PRO A 142 7.77 14.85 3.61
C PRO A 142 8.66 13.64 3.92
N ASN A 143 8.39 12.96 5.03
CA ASN A 143 9.11 11.76 5.45
C ASN A 143 8.37 10.45 5.14
N LEU A 144 7.27 10.50 4.36
CA LEU A 144 6.50 9.33 3.96
C LEU A 144 7.38 8.37 3.14
N LYS A 145 7.34 7.09 3.50
CA LYS A 145 8.09 6.02 2.82
C LYS A 145 7.17 5.02 2.14
N ASP A 146 6.04 4.74 2.76
CA ASP A 146 5.10 3.72 2.34
C ASP A 146 3.70 4.34 2.25
N LEU A 147 3.09 4.32 1.07
CA LEU A 147 1.73 4.79 0.81
C LEU A 147 0.90 3.68 0.20
N SER A 148 -0.22 3.37 0.84
CA SER A 148 -1.23 2.46 0.31
C SER A 148 -2.53 3.19 0.09
N MET A 149 -3.08 3.10 -1.12
CA MET A 149 -4.36 3.69 -1.50
C MET A 149 -5.23 2.62 -2.13
N THR A 150 -6.26 2.18 -1.41
CA THR A 150 -7.11 1.07 -1.83
C THR A 150 -8.55 1.50 -1.92
N ARG A 151 -9.19 1.29 -3.08
CA ARG A 151 -10.62 1.59 -3.30
C ARG A 151 -10.99 3.03 -2.93
N ASN A 152 -10.19 3.99 -3.40
CA ASN A 152 -10.43 5.42 -3.24
C ASN A 152 -10.68 6.08 -4.61
N PRO A 153 -11.41 7.20 -4.65
CA PRO A 153 -11.56 7.99 -5.87
C PRO A 153 -10.37 8.91 -6.16
N ILE A 154 -9.23 8.75 -5.46
CA ILE A 154 -7.99 9.49 -5.70
C ILE A 154 -7.45 9.13 -7.08
N LYS A 155 -7.27 10.14 -7.94
CA LYS A 155 -6.86 9.94 -9.33
C LYS A 155 -5.39 10.21 -9.60
N ALA A 156 -4.66 10.86 -8.70
CA ALA A 156 -3.28 11.27 -8.91
C ALA A 156 -2.53 11.50 -7.59
N ILE A 157 -1.21 11.46 -7.65
CA ILE A 157 -0.35 12.04 -6.60
C ILE A 157 -0.19 13.54 -6.92
N ASP A 158 -1.07 14.35 -6.37
CA ASP A 158 -1.12 15.80 -6.58
C ASP A 158 -0.32 16.61 -5.53
N THR A 159 0.50 15.92 -4.76
CA THR A 159 1.46 16.48 -3.80
C THR A 159 2.82 15.80 -3.93
N SER A 160 3.85 16.31 -3.25
CA SER A 160 5.19 15.75 -3.32
C SER A 160 5.48 14.81 -2.14
N PHE A 161 5.93 13.59 -2.46
CA PHE A 161 6.43 12.62 -1.50
C PHE A 161 7.90 12.25 -1.82
N PRO A 162 8.86 13.13 -1.49
CA PRO A 162 10.25 12.98 -1.94
C PRO A 162 10.98 11.76 -1.35
N LYS A 163 10.46 11.17 -0.29
CA LYS A 163 11.05 9.98 0.35
C LYS A 163 10.24 8.70 0.16
N LEU A 164 9.17 8.76 -0.66
CA LEU A 164 8.35 7.59 -0.93
C LEU A 164 9.17 6.50 -1.62
N LYS A 165 9.05 5.29 -1.11
CA LYS A 165 9.76 4.10 -1.60
C LYS A 165 8.81 3.03 -2.10
N GLU A 166 7.69 2.86 -1.43
CA GLU A 166 6.69 1.85 -1.73
C GLU A 166 5.33 2.51 -1.93
N LEU A 167 4.67 2.18 -3.04
CA LEU A 167 3.34 2.66 -3.39
C LEU A 167 2.47 1.49 -3.82
N TYR A 168 1.35 1.33 -3.12
CA TYR A 168 0.32 0.36 -3.46
C TYR A 168 -0.97 1.08 -3.84
N ILE A 169 -1.49 0.81 -5.04
CA ILE A 169 -2.69 1.44 -5.57
C ILE A 169 -3.64 0.38 -6.09
N THR A 170 -4.90 0.45 -5.66
CA THR A 170 -6.01 -0.23 -6.32
C THR A 170 -7.11 0.79 -6.58
N ALA A 171 -7.07 1.45 -7.71
CA ALA A 171 -8.04 2.47 -8.07
C ALA A 171 -8.23 2.48 -9.59
N GLY A 172 -9.46 2.41 -10.06
CA GLY A 172 -9.74 2.65 -11.47
C GLY A 172 -9.41 4.10 -11.87
N ASN A 173 -8.79 4.28 -13.02
CA ASN A 173 -8.46 5.60 -13.59
C ASN A 173 -7.44 6.44 -12.78
N PHE A 174 -6.45 5.80 -12.16
CA PHE A 174 -5.35 6.53 -11.53
C PHE A 174 -4.34 7.00 -12.58
N ASP A 175 -3.97 8.29 -12.53
CA ASP A 175 -3.00 8.89 -13.44
C ASP A 175 -1.56 8.54 -13.06
N LEU A 176 -0.96 7.57 -13.75
CA LEU A 176 0.43 7.15 -13.56
C LEU A 176 1.44 8.26 -13.91
N TYR A 177 1.08 9.26 -14.72
CA TYR A 177 1.95 10.41 -14.98
C TYR A 177 2.28 11.21 -13.72
N SER A 178 1.37 11.21 -12.74
CA SER A 178 1.57 11.88 -11.46
C SER A 178 2.72 11.30 -10.61
N LEU A 179 3.20 10.08 -10.95
CA LEU A 179 4.32 9.43 -10.23
C LEU A 179 5.65 10.17 -10.39
N LYS A 180 5.78 11.11 -11.31
CA LYS A 180 6.91 12.06 -11.36
C LYS A 180 7.11 12.81 -10.03
N ASN A 181 6.08 12.93 -9.20
CA ASN A 181 6.12 13.52 -7.86
C ASN A 181 6.73 12.58 -6.79
N THR A 182 7.14 11.36 -7.19
CA THR A 182 7.70 10.32 -6.31
C THR A 182 9.05 9.80 -6.81
N PRO A 183 10.08 10.65 -7.01
CA PRO A 183 11.31 10.31 -7.75
C PRO A 183 12.18 9.24 -7.08
N ASN A 184 11.90 8.89 -5.83
CA ASN A 184 12.64 7.87 -5.07
C ASN A 184 11.88 6.56 -4.93
N LEU A 185 10.79 6.38 -5.70
CA LEU A 185 9.99 5.16 -5.70
C LEU A 185 10.84 3.95 -6.11
N ARG A 186 10.70 2.84 -5.37
CA ARG A 186 11.41 1.58 -5.57
C ARG A 186 10.47 0.43 -5.90
N ASP A 187 9.31 0.42 -5.27
CA ASP A 187 8.35 -0.66 -5.39
C ASP A 187 6.97 -0.05 -5.69
N LEU A 188 6.43 -0.39 -6.86
CA LEU A 188 5.10 0.04 -7.32
C LEU A 188 4.22 -1.18 -7.56
N TYR A 189 3.09 -1.19 -6.87
CA TYR A 189 2.00 -2.15 -7.06
C TYR A 189 0.77 -1.36 -7.51
N ALA A 190 0.38 -1.48 -8.77
CA ALA A 190 -0.74 -0.77 -9.34
C ALA A 190 -1.67 -1.73 -10.07
N TYR A 191 -2.90 -1.84 -9.59
CA TYR A 191 -3.88 -2.79 -10.09
C TYR A 191 -5.09 -2.07 -10.67
N SER A 192 -5.40 -2.35 -11.93
CA SER A 192 -6.53 -1.76 -12.66
C SER A 192 -6.52 -0.22 -12.64
N CYS A 193 -5.34 0.37 -12.83
CA CYS A 193 -5.16 1.81 -12.67
C CYS A 193 -5.51 2.59 -13.92
N THR A 194 -5.35 2.01 -15.12
CA THR A 194 -5.41 2.81 -16.33
C THR A 194 -6.04 2.08 -17.51
N LYS A 195 -6.84 2.81 -18.24
CA LYS A 195 -7.08 2.56 -19.66
C LYS A 195 -6.54 3.78 -20.43
N ASN A 196 -5.53 3.60 -21.27
CA ASN A 196 -5.01 4.61 -22.21
C ASN A 196 -4.25 5.80 -21.59
N GLN A 197 -3.24 5.58 -20.76
CA GLN A 197 -2.44 6.67 -20.19
C GLN A 197 -0.95 6.62 -20.59
N SER A 198 -0.28 7.79 -20.48
CA SER A 198 1.15 7.89 -20.67
C SER A 198 1.91 7.19 -19.56
N PHE A 199 2.90 6.38 -19.94
CA PHE A 199 3.83 5.71 -19.02
C PHE A 199 4.98 6.62 -18.55
N ASP A 200 5.04 7.87 -19.00
CA ASP A 200 6.18 8.77 -18.75
C ASP A 200 6.40 9.04 -17.25
N GLY A 201 5.34 9.08 -16.45
CA GLY A 201 5.44 9.24 -15.00
C GLY A 201 6.15 8.07 -14.31
N VAL A 202 5.87 6.85 -14.74
CA VAL A 202 6.56 5.64 -14.24
C VAL A 202 8.00 5.61 -14.74
N ALA A 203 8.25 5.97 -16.01
CA ALA A 203 9.58 6.04 -16.59
C ALA A 203 10.48 7.06 -15.87
N ALA A 204 9.91 8.09 -15.23
CA ALA A 204 10.64 9.03 -14.38
C ALA A 204 11.12 8.41 -13.06
N CYS A 205 10.53 7.27 -12.63
CA CYS A 205 10.91 6.55 -11.41
C CYS A 205 12.15 5.66 -11.65
N THR A 206 13.29 6.23 -12.01
CA THR A 206 14.52 5.50 -12.42
C THR A 206 15.12 4.59 -11.34
N LYS A 207 14.69 4.72 -10.07
CA LYS A 207 15.09 3.85 -8.96
C LYS A 207 14.19 2.64 -8.75
N LEU A 208 13.19 2.45 -9.61
CA LEU A 208 12.22 1.38 -9.50
C LEU A 208 12.91 0.02 -9.64
N LYS A 209 12.68 -0.86 -8.67
CA LYS A 209 13.22 -2.23 -8.61
C LYS A 209 12.15 -3.27 -8.81
N LEU A 210 10.94 -2.99 -8.35
CA LEU A 210 9.78 -3.83 -8.49
C LEU A 210 8.63 -3.04 -9.10
N LEU A 211 8.03 -3.60 -10.13
CA LEU A 211 6.86 -3.06 -10.81
C LEU A 211 5.84 -4.18 -11.03
N GLN A 212 4.66 -4.00 -10.46
CA GLN A 212 3.50 -4.83 -10.76
C GLN A 212 2.40 -3.95 -11.35
N LEU A 213 2.05 -4.25 -12.59
CA LEU A 213 0.94 -3.60 -13.31
C LEU A 213 0.03 -4.71 -13.81
N TYR A 214 -1.17 -4.78 -13.27
CA TYR A 214 -2.12 -5.83 -13.60
C TYR A 214 -3.25 -5.29 -14.48
N GLY A 215 -3.50 -5.94 -15.62
CA GLY A 215 -4.60 -5.58 -16.51
C GLY A 215 -4.37 -4.29 -17.31
N GLU A 216 -3.12 -3.96 -17.65
CA GLU A 216 -2.75 -2.72 -18.34
C GLU A 216 -2.49 -2.94 -19.85
N PRO A 217 -2.80 -1.96 -20.71
CA PRO A 217 -2.78 -2.15 -22.17
C PRO A 217 -1.38 -2.03 -22.80
N PHE A 218 -0.37 -2.71 -22.24
CA PHE A 218 0.96 -2.78 -22.83
C PHE A 218 1.08 -3.97 -23.76
N THR A 219 1.54 -3.74 -25.00
CA THR A 219 1.69 -4.79 -26.02
C THR A 219 3.12 -5.33 -26.13
N ASN A 220 4.12 -4.61 -25.59
CA ASN A 220 5.54 -4.97 -25.61
C ASN A 220 6.29 -4.32 -24.46
N PHE A 221 7.64 -4.46 -24.42
CA PHE A 221 8.48 -3.99 -23.32
C PHE A 221 9.15 -2.63 -23.56
N LEU A 222 8.97 -1.99 -24.71
CA LEU A 222 9.59 -0.70 -25.03
C LEU A 222 9.31 0.40 -23.99
N PRO A 223 8.12 0.50 -23.36
CA PRO A 223 7.86 1.48 -22.31
C PRO A 223 8.76 1.32 -21.08
N PHE A 224 9.29 0.11 -20.82
CA PHE A 224 10.02 -0.23 -19.60
C PHE A 224 11.55 -0.18 -19.75
N VAL A 225 12.10 -0.03 -20.95
CA VAL A 225 13.56 -0.13 -21.23
C VAL A 225 14.38 0.92 -20.48
N LYS A 226 13.78 2.07 -20.13
CA LYS A 226 14.46 3.14 -19.36
C LYS A 226 14.56 2.84 -17.86
N LEU A 227 13.86 1.83 -17.35
CA LEU A 227 13.87 1.44 -15.94
C LEU A 227 15.09 0.57 -15.62
N ASN A 228 16.27 1.14 -15.72
CA ASN A 228 17.55 0.42 -15.59
C ASN A 228 17.77 -0.27 -14.24
N SER A 229 17.02 0.11 -13.19
CA SER A 229 17.11 -0.53 -11.86
C SER A 229 16.13 -1.69 -11.69
N LEU A 230 15.22 -1.91 -12.66
CA LEU A 230 14.13 -2.86 -12.52
C LEU A 230 14.65 -4.29 -12.51
N ALA A 231 14.29 -5.03 -11.45
CA ALA A 231 14.67 -6.42 -11.24
C ALA A 231 13.48 -7.39 -11.25
N TYR A 232 12.30 -6.91 -10.94
CA TYR A 232 11.05 -7.65 -10.94
C TYR A 232 9.98 -6.90 -11.73
N LEU A 233 9.38 -7.55 -12.73
CA LEU A 233 8.28 -7.03 -13.53
C LEU A 233 7.16 -8.06 -13.60
N ASP A 234 5.97 -7.62 -13.23
CA ASP A 234 4.75 -8.41 -13.33
C ASP A 234 3.74 -7.64 -14.18
N LEU A 235 3.38 -8.24 -15.32
CA LEU A 235 2.43 -7.72 -16.30
C LEU A 235 1.34 -8.76 -16.57
N GLN A 236 0.90 -9.48 -15.55
CA GLN A 236 -0.16 -10.47 -15.70
C GLN A 236 -1.48 -9.81 -16.14
N GLU A 237 -2.30 -10.56 -16.90
CA GLU A 237 -3.61 -10.12 -17.42
C GLU A 237 -3.53 -8.79 -18.20
N SER A 238 -2.38 -8.50 -18.83
CA SER A 238 -2.15 -7.33 -19.69
C SER A 238 -2.35 -7.69 -21.17
N GLU A 239 -1.91 -6.83 -22.06
CA GLU A 239 -2.06 -7.02 -23.53
C GLU A 239 -0.71 -7.30 -24.21
N ILE A 240 0.25 -7.95 -23.54
CA ILE A 240 1.56 -8.25 -24.12
C ILE A 240 1.44 -9.25 -25.25
N GLU A 241 1.76 -8.81 -26.47
CA GLU A 241 1.74 -9.59 -27.68
C GLU A 241 3.14 -10.04 -28.12
N SER A 242 4.19 -9.29 -27.74
CA SER A 242 5.56 -9.57 -28.13
C SER A 242 6.57 -9.34 -27.02
N LEU A 243 7.76 -9.95 -27.11
CA LEU A 243 8.90 -9.73 -26.22
C LEU A 243 9.82 -8.60 -26.68
N GLU A 244 9.38 -7.76 -27.62
CA GLU A 244 10.17 -6.64 -28.14
C GLU A 244 10.56 -5.69 -26.99
N GLY A 245 11.85 -5.33 -26.93
CA GLY A 245 12.42 -4.47 -25.89
C GLY A 245 12.92 -5.22 -24.65
N LEU A 246 12.49 -6.47 -24.41
CA LEU A 246 12.91 -7.24 -23.23
C LEU A 246 14.42 -7.50 -23.20
N GLU A 247 15.05 -7.67 -24.37
CA GLU A 247 16.49 -7.85 -24.48
C GLU A 247 17.34 -6.66 -24.02
N GLN A 248 16.73 -5.48 -23.90
CA GLN A 248 17.37 -4.25 -23.38
C GLN A 248 17.29 -4.16 -21.86
N MET A 249 16.44 -4.94 -21.21
CA MET A 249 16.20 -4.87 -19.76
C MET A 249 17.18 -5.78 -18.98
N HIS A 250 18.48 -5.54 -19.10
CA HIS A 250 19.55 -6.42 -18.61
C HIS A 250 19.55 -6.70 -17.11
N ASN A 251 18.97 -5.82 -16.31
CA ASN A 251 18.88 -5.97 -14.85
C ASN A 251 17.61 -6.72 -14.39
N LEU A 252 16.67 -6.97 -15.30
CA LEU A 252 15.47 -7.73 -14.97
C LEU A 252 15.84 -9.19 -14.64
N LYS A 253 15.30 -9.70 -13.53
CA LYS A 253 15.57 -11.07 -13.06
C LYS A 253 14.33 -11.92 -13.02
N VAL A 254 13.20 -11.30 -12.74
CA VAL A 254 11.90 -11.97 -12.63
C VAL A 254 10.90 -11.28 -13.54
N LEU A 255 10.22 -12.05 -14.37
CA LEU A 255 9.17 -11.61 -15.29
C LEU A 255 7.97 -12.55 -15.18
N GLU A 256 6.78 -11.98 -14.91
CA GLU A 256 5.51 -12.70 -14.86
C GLU A 256 4.58 -12.18 -15.96
N LEU A 257 4.09 -13.06 -16.85
CA LEU A 257 3.29 -12.73 -18.04
C LEU A 257 2.03 -13.57 -18.20
N PHE A 258 1.55 -14.23 -17.16
CA PHE A 258 0.31 -15.03 -17.26
C PHE A 258 -0.88 -14.19 -17.74
N GLY A 259 -1.75 -14.77 -18.55
CA GLY A 259 -2.96 -14.10 -19.06
C GLY A 259 -2.73 -13.06 -20.14
N ASN A 260 -1.55 -13.05 -20.80
CA ASN A 260 -1.28 -12.14 -21.93
C ASN A 260 -1.55 -12.81 -23.29
N PRO A 261 -1.88 -12.06 -24.35
CA PRO A 261 -2.17 -12.63 -25.69
C PRO A 261 -0.94 -13.08 -26.46
N ILE A 262 0.26 -13.04 -25.90
CA ILE A 262 1.47 -13.54 -26.55
C ILE A 262 1.26 -14.97 -27.06
N GLU A 263 1.43 -15.20 -28.37
CA GLU A 263 1.07 -16.48 -28.98
C GLU A 263 2.10 -17.57 -28.65
N LYS A 264 3.36 -17.36 -29.06
CA LYS A 264 4.40 -18.36 -28.90
C LYS A 264 5.78 -17.76 -28.76
N ILE A 265 6.59 -18.35 -27.88
CA ILE A 265 7.99 -17.98 -27.69
C ILE A 265 8.87 -19.04 -28.36
N ASP A 266 9.51 -18.65 -29.46
CA ASP A 266 10.38 -19.50 -30.25
C ASP A 266 11.87 -19.14 -30.10
N SER A 267 12.21 -18.03 -29.42
CA SER A 267 13.58 -17.59 -29.18
C SER A 267 13.88 -17.40 -27.71
N ILE A 268 15.02 -17.95 -27.28
CA ILE A 268 15.55 -17.76 -25.92
C ILE A 268 16.24 -16.41 -25.73
N LYS A 269 16.63 -15.75 -26.82
CA LYS A 269 17.45 -14.52 -26.77
C LYS A 269 16.88 -13.45 -25.85
N PRO A 270 15.57 -13.11 -25.89
CA PRO A 270 15.01 -12.08 -25.03
C PRO A 270 14.97 -12.46 -23.55
N ILE A 271 14.87 -13.75 -23.20
CA ILE A 271 14.62 -14.23 -21.84
C ILE A 271 15.86 -14.87 -21.16
N ARG A 272 16.99 -15.00 -21.87
CA ARG A 272 18.17 -15.73 -21.39
C ARG A 272 18.82 -15.14 -20.11
N HIS A 273 18.59 -13.88 -19.83
CA HIS A 273 19.15 -13.17 -18.67
C HIS A 273 18.26 -13.26 -17.41
N LEU A 274 17.04 -13.77 -17.56
CA LEU A 274 16.09 -13.93 -16.46
C LEU A 274 16.54 -15.09 -15.54
N LYS A 275 16.15 -14.97 -14.27
CA LYS A 275 16.25 -16.06 -13.27
C LYS A 275 14.92 -16.78 -13.08
N LYS A 276 13.82 -16.06 -13.26
CA LYS A 276 12.46 -16.60 -13.18
C LYS A 276 11.61 -16.01 -14.30
N PHE A 277 10.84 -16.87 -14.93
CA PHE A 277 9.94 -16.50 -16.02
C PHE A 277 8.59 -17.22 -15.85
N GLY A 278 7.53 -16.46 -15.64
CA GLY A 278 6.15 -16.93 -15.51
C GLY A 278 5.36 -16.69 -16.78
N ILE A 279 4.91 -17.77 -17.41
CA ILE A 279 4.04 -17.77 -18.58
C ILE A 279 3.39 -19.14 -18.70
N GLU A 280 2.29 -19.24 -19.45
CA GLU A 280 1.63 -20.52 -19.73
C GLU A 280 2.55 -21.46 -20.52
N LYS A 281 2.60 -22.73 -20.09
CA LYS A 281 3.50 -23.74 -20.63
C LYS A 281 3.37 -23.95 -22.14
N TYR A 282 2.15 -23.92 -22.66
CA TYR A 282 1.87 -24.17 -24.07
C TYR A 282 2.42 -23.06 -25.00
N LYS A 283 2.68 -21.88 -24.48
CA LYS A 283 3.26 -20.75 -25.24
C LYS A 283 4.78 -20.90 -25.45
N MET A 284 5.43 -21.82 -24.79
CA MET A 284 6.86 -22.10 -24.95
C MET A 284 7.10 -23.40 -25.76
N SER A 285 7.94 -23.34 -26.78
CA SER A 285 8.39 -24.56 -27.47
C SER A 285 9.14 -25.51 -26.53
N PRO A 286 9.16 -26.85 -26.81
CA PRO A 286 9.95 -27.80 -26.03
C PRO A 286 11.44 -27.45 -25.95
N SER A 287 11.99 -26.89 -27.04
CA SER A 287 13.39 -26.45 -27.12
C SER A 287 13.67 -25.32 -26.11
N ILE A 288 12.80 -24.33 -26.01
CA ILE A 288 12.92 -23.22 -25.07
C ILE A 288 12.85 -23.73 -23.63
N ARG A 289 11.87 -24.59 -23.32
CA ARG A 289 11.76 -25.20 -21.97
C ARG A 289 13.01 -25.95 -21.57
N GLY A 290 13.54 -26.77 -22.47
CA GLY A 290 14.78 -27.51 -22.24
C GLY A 290 15.99 -26.60 -22.04
N HIS A 291 16.07 -25.49 -22.74
CA HIS A 291 17.13 -24.50 -22.55
C HIS A 291 17.01 -23.81 -21.19
N MET A 292 15.83 -23.39 -20.79
CA MET A 292 15.58 -22.74 -19.47
C MET A 292 16.00 -23.69 -18.35
N THR A 293 15.59 -24.94 -18.38
CA THR A 293 15.97 -25.94 -17.37
C THR A 293 17.49 -26.11 -17.27
N ARG A 294 18.21 -26.24 -18.41
CA ARG A 294 19.68 -26.36 -18.42
C ARG A 294 20.41 -25.14 -17.87
N ASN A 295 19.82 -23.94 -17.98
CA ASN A 295 20.44 -22.70 -17.53
C ASN A 295 19.90 -22.23 -16.16
N GLY A 296 19.18 -23.11 -15.45
CA GLY A 296 18.67 -22.82 -14.11
C GLY A 296 17.63 -21.68 -14.06
N ILE A 297 16.98 -21.39 -15.19
CA ILE A 297 15.88 -20.42 -15.21
C ILE A 297 14.65 -21.14 -14.67
N ILE A 298 14.17 -20.68 -13.53
CA ILE A 298 12.95 -21.20 -12.92
C ILE A 298 11.76 -20.67 -13.74
N TYR A 299 10.95 -21.59 -14.28
CA TYR A 299 9.71 -21.22 -14.93
C TYR A 299 8.52 -21.74 -14.12
N CYS A 300 7.53 -20.87 -13.92
CA CYS A 300 6.26 -21.25 -13.34
C CYS A 300 5.24 -21.34 -14.48
N TRP A 301 4.35 -22.33 -14.42
CA TRP A 301 3.18 -22.44 -15.29
C TRP A 301 1.97 -22.81 -14.44
N ILE A 302 0.82 -22.41 -14.92
CA ILE A 302 -0.48 -22.93 -14.50
C ILE A 302 -0.99 -23.87 -15.58
#